data_78f1dd770db2b8acd835ce63481ba5a4
#
_entry.id   78f1dd770db2b8acd835ce63481ba5a4
#
_cell.length_a   1.000
_cell.length_b   1.000
_cell.length_c   1.000
_cell.angle_alpha   90.00
_cell.angle_beta   90.00
_cell.angle_gamma   90.00
#
_symmetry.space_group_name_H-M   'P 1'
#
loop_
_entity.id
_entity.type
_entity.pdbx_description
1 polymer ?
#
loop_
_entity_poly.entity_id
_entity_poly.type
_entity_poly.pdbx_seq_one_letter_code
_entity_poly.pdbx_strand_id
1 'polypeptide(L)'
;MSNDDLPAIPDVEKRRRIKPSVTTALVLGFGALMIAGMMLVQGITMWTAQKNTRELLAENADFAVLSLVRETRRRLSPVRELTEYVTRMIDTGQIDINDRNRLAETLLTSMAGTDQVFGMGFVYPDGTSVRVRRGRGRVSSEPLSNNLETLRAIEEARKRFQPYWEHPIWLPSLGVTIISIRSPIWEGETFRGMLVAAVTVNALSRFIARSGAVPLADNRFVLYGRDHVLAHRNMEKGQFKRQADIPLPALEEVGDPVLAKLWNTQNRRRLLIRLDENTRGHAMLINGENYIFIYRELTGFGPQPLTVGIYAGPEDGLGDEFPRLVRAGIAGLVVIVICVLSAIYLGRRISAPIRALAAGSTSIAELDLGQVIRLKPSRLRELDDAADAFNRMTTGLRWFETYVPQQLVRRLMARDTPVESENRTITVMFTDIVGFSTLSEHMPAAETAAMLNEHFAILVDCIEAEGGTVDKYIGDSVMAFWEPDETGVNVDRAIRAARQIRRRVTEDNASRRRIGRVAPCVRIGIHTGDALVGNIGAPGRINYTLVGDAVNVAARLEQLSKTIGQESDAKILISDATAALAQDRDGLVSVGTYEIRGRDGSIGVWSLNGEDGA
;
A
#
# COMPACT_ATOMS: atom_id res chain seq x y z
N MET A 1 63.02 -33.30 15.60
CA MET A 1 62.10 -32.96 14.50
C MET A 1 60.97 -32.16 15.14
N SER A 2 60.93 -30.92 14.77
CA SER A 2 60.15 -29.82 15.31
C SER A 2 58.64 -30.03 15.10
N ASN A 3 57.88 -29.66 16.10
CA ASN A 3 56.44 -29.77 16.21
C ASN A 3 55.78 -28.44 15.81
N ASP A 4 55.97 -28.04 14.53
CA ASP A 4 55.46 -26.76 14.00
C ASP A 4 54.96 -26.94 12.57
N ASP A 5 53.85 -27.65 12.38
CA ASP A 5 53.08 -27.58 11.13
C ASP A 5 51.63 -28.09 11.38
N LEU A 6 50.86 -27.33 12.15
CA LEU A 6 49.40 -27.43 12.10
C LEU A 6 48.88 -26.13 11.44
N PRO A 7 48.15 -26.23 10.31
CA PRO A 7 47.58 -25.04 9.68
C PRO A 7 46.52 -24.42 10.57
N ALA A 8 46.67 -23.11 10.82
CA ALA A 8 45.71 -22.31 11.51
C ALA A 8 44.31 -22.45 10.86
N ILE A 9 43.32 -22.83 11.64
CA ILE A 9 41.91 -22.83 11.25
C ILE A 9 41.53 -21.37 10.98
N PRO A 10 41.05 -20.99 9.80
CA PRO A 10 40.62 -19.62 9.55
C PRO A 10 39.42 -19.33 10.44
N ASP A 11 39.56 -18.30 11.22
CA ASP A 11 38.52 -17.69 12.04
C ASP A 11 37.40 -17.21 11.09
N VAL A 12 36.37 -18.01 10.90
CA VAL A 12 35.17 -17.67 10.14
C VAL A 12 34.38 -16.69 11.01
N GLU A 13 34.79 -15.41 10.96
CA GLU A 13 33.91 -14.31 11.34
C GLU A 13 32.55 -14.50 10.65
N LYS A 14 31.64 -15.18 11.30
CA LYS A 14 30.23 -15.25 10.89
C LYS A 14 29.70 -13.82 10.91
N ARG A 15 29.81 -13.14 9.74
CA ARG A 15 29.03 -11.92 9.47
C ARG A 15 27.58 -12.24 9.88
N ARG A 16 27.17 -11.76 11.04
CA ARG A 16 25.78 -11.81 11.47
C ARG A 16 24.97 -11.02 10.44
N ARG A 17 24.47 -11.69 9.41
CA ARG A 17 23.46 -11.13 8.52
C ARG A 17 22.29 -10.75 9.42
N ILE A 18 22.03 -9.45 9.53
CA ILE A 18 20.88 -8.94 10.25
C ILE A 18 19.65 -9.55 9.56
N LYS A 19 19.07 -10.57 10.20
CA LYS A 19 17.84 -11.21 9.70
C LYS A 19 16.70 -10.24 9.98
N PRO A 20 15.96 -9.77 8.95
CA PRO A 20 14.82 -8.89 9.18
C PRO A 20 13.77 -9.62 10.04
N SER A 21 13.07 -8.88 10.88
CA SER A 21 11.94 -9.43 11.62
C SER A 21 10.84 -9.92 10.66
N VAL A 22 10.05 -10.90 11.07
CA VAL A 22 8.90 -11.39 10.29
C VAL A 22 7.96 -10.23 9.92
N THR A 23 7.74 -9.29 10.85
CA THR A 23 6.98 -8.06 10.59
C THR A 23 7.59 -7.26 9.44
N THR A 24 8.90 -7.02 9.51
CA THR A 24 9.61 -6.22 8.48
C THR A 24 9.57 -6.93 7.14
N ALA A 25 9.79 -8.24 7.10
CA ALA A 25 9.76 -9.02 5.86
C ALA A 25 8.36 -9.05 5.22
N LEU A 26 7.29 -9.23 6.01
CA LEU A 26 5.92 -9.21 5.52
C LEU A 26 5.49 -7.81 5.06
N VAL A 27 5.76 -6.77 5.85
CA VAL A 27 5.39 -5.39 5.49
C VAL A 27 6.16 -4.92 4.26
N LEU A 28 7.48 -5.17 4.20
CA LEU A 28 8.28 -4.79 3.03
C LEU A 28 7.94 -5.65 1.81
N GLY A 29 7.78 -6.97 1.96
CA GLY A 29 7.47 -7.86 0.83
C GLY A 29 6.08 -7.61 0.25
N PHE A 30 5.03 -7.70 1.05
CA PHE A 30 3.66 -7.42 0.60
C PHE A 30 3.44 -5.95 0.27
N GLY A 31 3.98 -5.04 1.08
CA GLY A 31 3.88 -3.60 0.82
C GLY A 31 4.54 -3.20 -0.49
N ALA A 32 5.76 -3.65 -0.75
CA ALA A 32 6.46 -3.38 -2.00
C ALA A 32 5.74 -3.99 -3.21
N LEU A 33 5.26 -5.23 -3.09
CA LEU A 33 4.51 -5.89 -4.18
C LEU A 33 3.20 -5.15 -4.49
N MET A 34 2.44 -4.75 -3.45
CA MET A 34 1.19 -4.00 -3.62
C MET A 34 1.44 -2.62 -4.21
N ILE A 35 2.47 -1.90 -3.74
CA ILE A 35 2.84 -0.58 -4.28
C ILE A 35 3.27 -0.72 -5.74
N ALA A 36 4.12 -1.69 -6.07
CA ALA A 36 4.56 -1.93 -7.45
C ALA A 36 3.39 -2.30 -8.38
N GLY A 37 2.51 -3.20 -7.94
CA GLY A 37 1.31 -3.56 -8.69
C GLY A 37 0.36 -2.38 -8.90
N MET A 38 0.14 -1.57 -7.87
CA MET A 38 -0.72 -0.39 -7.94
C MET A 38 -0.12 0.71 -8.83
N MET A 39 1.21 0.95 -8.72
CA MET A 39 1.89 1.90 -9.61
C MET A 39 1.81 1.46 -11.07
N LEU A 40 1.94 0.15 -11.33
CA LEU A 40 1.80 -0.41 -12.68
C LEU A 40 0.40 -0.17 -13.23
N VAL A 41 -0.64 -0.53 -12.47
CA VAL A 41 -2.04 -0.32 -12.85
C VAL A 41 -2.34 1.16 -13.06
N GLN A 42 -1.91 2.02 -12.13
CA GLN A 42 -2.09 3.47 -12.22
C GLN A 42 -1.37 4.05 -13.45
N GLY A 43 -0.14 3.59 -13.71
CA GLY A 43 0.63 3.98 -14.89
C GLY A 43 -0.04 3.59 -16.20
N ILE A 44 -0.53 2.36 -16.32
CA ILE A 44 -1.26 1.87 -17.49
C ILE A 44 -2.56 2.66 -17.67
N THR A 45 -3.33 2.86 -16.59
CA THR A 45 -4.59 3.61 -16.62
C THR A 45 -4.37 5.06 -17.07
N MET A 46 -3.35 5.73 -16.51
CA MET A 46 -3.00 7.10 -16.86
C MET A 46 -2.53 7.21 -18.31
N TRP A 47 -1.68 6.29 -18.77
CA TRP A 47 -1.23 6.25 -20.17
C TRP A 47 -2.39 6.00 -21.14
N THR A 48 -3.27 5.04 -20.81
CA THR A 48 -4.44 4.73 -21.65
C THR A 48 -5.43 5.90 -21.67
N ALA A 49 -5.69 6.52 -20.52
CA ALA A 49 -6.55 7.71 -20.43
C ALA A 49 -6.00 8.86 -21.27
N GLN A 50 -4.70 9.17 -21.18
CA GLN A 50 -4.08 10.21 -22.00
C GLN A 50 -4.16 9.91 -23.50
N LYS A 51 -3.96 8.66 -23.90
CA LYS A 51 -4.05 8.24 -25.29
C LYS A 51 -5.48 8.41 -25.82
N ASN A 52 -6.46 7.85 -25.10
CA ASN A 52 -7.88 7.92 -25.49
C ASN A 52 -8.38 9.36 -25.53
N THR A 53 -8.00 10.20 -24.56
CA THR A 53 -8.37 11.63 -24.56
C THR A 53 -7.82 12.34 -25.80
N ARG A 54 -6.56 12.10 -26.16
CA ARG A 54 -5.96 12.72 -27.36
C ARG A 54 -6.63 12.25 -28.65
N GLU A 55 -6.94 10.98 -28.79
CA GLU A 55 -7.64 10.41 -29.95
C GLU A 55 -9.06 10.99 -30.05
N LEU A 56 -9.81 11.00 -28.95
CA LEU A 56 -11.17 11.56 -28.92
C LEU A 56 -11.21 13.07 -29.24
N LEU A 57 -10.23 13.82 -28.72
CA LEU A 57 -10.10 15.24 -29.04
C LEU A 57 -9.78 15.46 -30.53
N ALA A 58 -8.94 14.64 -31.13
CA ALA A 58 -8.63 14.71 -32.55
C ALA A 58 -9.86 14.40 -33.41
N GLU A 59 -10.59 13.33 -33.09
CA GLU A 59 -11.81 12.95 -33.81
C GLU A 59 -12.91 14.02 -33.68
N ASN A 60 -13.14 14.54 -32.48
CA ASN A 60 -14.13 15.59 -32.25
C ASN A 60 -13.76 16.90 -33.01
N ALA A 61 -12.49 17.25 -33.01
CA ALA A 61 -11.98 18.43 -33.71
C ALA A 61 -12.12 18.29 -35.23
N ASP A 62 -11.72 17.17 -35.81
CA ASP A 62 -11.89 16.87 -37.23
C ASP A 62 -13.38 16.84 -37.62
N PHE A 63 -14.21 16.19 -36.79
CA PHE A 63 -15.65 16.15 -37.00
C PHE A 63 -16.27 17.56 -37.00
N ALA A 64 -15.89 18.40 -36.05
CA ALA A 64 -16.40 19.76 -35.95
C ALA A 64 -16.04 20.61 -37.20
N VAL A 65 -14.78 20.55 -37.64
CA VAL A 65 -14.34 21.29 -38.85
C VAL A 65 -14.99 20.70 -40.12
N LEU A 66 -15.04 19.38 -40.27
CA LEU A 66 -15.69 18.72 -41.39
C LEU A 66 -17.20 19.01 -41.44
N SER A 67 -17.85 19.08 -40.27
CA SER A 67 -19.24 19.50 -40.19
C SER A 67 -19.42 20.92 -40.68
N LEU A 68 -18.57 21.84 -40.23
CA LEU A 68 -18.62 23.26 -40.66
C LEU A 68 -18.33 23.42 -42.14
N VAL A 69 -17.38 22.66 -42.70
CA VAL A 69 -17.11 22.60 -44.16
C VAL A 69 -18.34 22.13 -44.92
N ARG A 70 -18.98 21.03 -44.46
CA ARG A 70 -20.22 20.50 -45.06
C ARG A 70 -21.37 21.50 -44.98
N GLU A 71 -21.54 22.16 -43.84
CA GLU A 71 -22.54 23.21 -43.66
C GLU A 71 -22.31 24.41 -44.58
N THR A 72 -21.05 24.88 -44.68
CA THR A 72 -20.67 25.98 -45.61
C THR A 72 -20.96 25.58 -47.05
N ARG A 73 -20.57 24.38 -47.46
CA ARG A 73 -20.86 23.85 -48.81
C ARG A 73 -22.37 23.74 -49.07
N ARG A 74 -23.11 23.17 -48.10
CA ARG A 74 -24.58 23.02 -48.18
C ARG A 74 -25.28 24.38 -48.31
N ARG A 75 -24.68 25.45 -47.82
CA ARG A 75 -25.23 26.78 -47.94
C ARG A 75 -24.92 27.44 -49.27
N LEU A 76 -23.76 27.18 -49.87
CA LEU A 76 -23.30 27.81 -51.09
C LEU A 76 -23.57 26.99 -52.35
N SER A 77 -23.50 25.65 -52.32
CA SER A 77 -23.71 24.81 -53.51
C SER A 77 -25.09 24.99 -54.18
N PRO A 78 -26.22 25.10 -53.42
CA PRO A 78 -27.52 25.29 -54.03
C PRO A 78 -27.62 26.61 -54.86
N VAL A 79 -26.82 27.62 -54.51
CA VAL A 79 -26.77 28.87 -55.26
C VAL A 79 -26.13 28.64 -56.63
N ARG A 80 -25.10 27.83 -56.71
CA ARG A 80 -24.46 27.41 -57.95
C ARG A 80 -25.44 26.57 -58.80
N GLU A 81 -26.05 25.57 -58.19
CA GLU A 81 -27.00 24.68 -58.86
C GLU A 81 -28.19 25.43 -59.46
N LEU A 82 -28.74 26.40 -58.71
CA LEU A 82 -29.79 27.27 -59.19
C LEU A 82 -29.32 28.12 -60.35
N THR A 83 -28.11 28.71 -60.26
CA THR A 83 -27.55 29.53 -61.31
C THR A 83 -27.34 28.73 -62.61
N GLU A 84 -26.78 27.52 -62.47
CA GLU A 84 -26.58 26.60 -63.63
C GLU A 84 -27.91 26.13 -64.21
N TYR A 85 -28.93 25.87 -63.35
CA TYR A 85 -30.27 25.54 -63.84
C TYR A 85 -30.90 26.66 -64.67
N VAL A 86 -30.90 27.90 -64.16
CA VAL A 86 -31.46 29.04 -64.83
C VAL A 86 -30.66 29.36 -66.11
N THR A 87 -29.33 29.17 -66.07
CA THR A 87 -28.47 29.30 -67.27
C THR A 87 -28.94 28.32 -68.37
N ARG A 88 -29.12 27.04 -68.03
CA ARG A 88 -29.60 26.04 -68.99
C ARG A 88 -30.98 26.39 -69.56
N MET A 89 -31.90 26.95 -68.76
CA MET A 89 -33.21 27.40 -69.25
C MET A 89 -33.12 28.57 -70.24
N ILE A 90 -32.14 29.45 -70.03
CA ILE A 90 -31.87 30.53 -71.01
C ILE A 90 -31.25 29.96 -72.29
N ASP A 91 -30.26 29.11 -72.20
CA ASP A 91 -29.54 28.47 -73.29
C ASP A 91 -30.49 27.62 -74.20
N THR A 92 -31.51 26.98 -73.58
CA THR A 92 -32.52 26.18 -74.28
C THR A 92 -33.69 27.01 -74.79
N GLY A 93 -33.68 28.32 -74.60
CA GLY A 93 -34.74 29.21 -75.07
C GLY A 93 -36.04 29.18 -74.26
N GLN A 94 -36.05 28.48 -73.13
CA GLN A 94 -37.22 28.42 -72.20
C GLN A 94 -37.42 29.77 -71.49
N ILE A 95 -36.36 30.52 -71.31
CA ILE A 95 -36.36 31.90 -70.76
C ILE A 95 -35.83 32.86 -71.85
N ASP A 96 -36.72 33.74 -72.31
CA ASP A 96 -36.31 34.82 -73.22
C ASP A 96 -35.71 35.96 -72.40
N ILE A 97 -34.42 36.22 -72.61
CA ILE A 97 -33.66 37.30 -71.92
C ILE A 97 -34.06 38.70 -72.47
N ASN A 98 -34.74 38.76 -73.61
CA ASN A 98 -35.16 40.03 -74.18
C ASN A 98 -36.46 40.55 -73.56
N ASP A 99 -37.33 39.64 -73.07
CA ASP A 99 -38.53 40.00 -72.27
C ASP A 99 -38.10 40.23 -70.81
N ARG A 100 -37.72 41.50 -70.51
CA ARG A 100 -37.25 41.88 -69.17
C ARG A 100 -38.26 41.70 -68.07
N ASN A 101 -39.56 41.73 -68.34
CA ASN A 101 -40.61 41.56 -67.33
C ASN A 101 -40.74 40.06 -66.94
N ARG A 102 -40.85 39.26 -67.98
CA ARG A 102 -40.96 37.80 -67.80
C ARG A 102 -39.67 37.18 -67.20
N LEU A 103 -38.50 37.73 -67.59
CA LEU A 103 -37.21 37.38 -67.02
C LEU A 103 -37.19 37.69 -65.48
N ALA A 104 -37.66 38.88 -65.07
CA ALA A 104 -37.74 39.26 -63.71
C ALA A 104 -38.64 38.31 -62.86
N GLU A 105 -39.83 38.00 -63.39
CA GLU A 105 -40.76 37.07 -62.76
C GLU A 105 -40.16 35.68 -62.61
N THR A 106 -39.51 35.19 -63.67
CA THR A 106 -38.87 33.84 -63.65
C THR A 106 -37.71 33.79 -62.68
N LEU A 107 -36.84 34.82 -62.67
CA LEU A 107 -35.74 34.88 -61.68
C LEU A 107 -36.28 34.93 -60.26
N LEU A 108 -37.34 35.70 -60.01
CA LEU A 108 -37.94 35.77 -58.66
C LEU A 108 -38.54 34.39 -58.22
N THR A 109 -39.24 33.74 -59.13
CA THR A 109 -39.86 32.44 -58.89
C THR A 109 -38.79 31.34 -58.68
N SER A 110 -37.73 31.38 -59.48
CA SER A 110 -36.61 30.40 -59.33
C SER A 110 -35.93 30.49 -57.98
N MET A 111 -35.89 31.67 -57.37
CA MET A 111 -35.33 31.85 -56.02
C MET A 111 -36.22 31.25 -54.92
N ALA A 112 -37.53 30.93 -55.18
CA ALA A 112 -38.46 30.53 -54.12
C ALA A 112 -37.96 29.31 -53.30
N GLY A 113 -37.38 28.33 -53.96
CA GLY A 113 -36.87 27.10 -53.36
C GLY A 113 -35.46 27.21 -52.74
N THR A 114 -34.78 28.37 -52.86
CA THR A 114 -33.37 28.51 -52.45
C THR A 114 -33.22 29.69 -51.50
N ASP A 115 -33.48 29.49 -50.22
CA ASP A 115 -33.50 30.55 -49.19
C ASP A 115 -32.18 31.29 -49.02
N GLN A 116 -31.08 30.71 -49.48
CA GLN A 116 -29.74 31.27 -49.42
C GLN A 116 -29.56 32.45 -50.36
N VAL A 117 -30.28 32.46 -51.50
CA VAL A 117 -30.16 33.50 -52.52
C VAL A 117 -30.86 34.77 -52.02
N PHE A 118 -30.06 35.79 -51.86
CA PHE A 118 -30.53 37.14 -51.53
C PHE A 118 -31.17 37.83 -52.72
N GLY A 119 -30.56 37.71 -53.89
CA GLY A 119 -31.06 38.26 -55.12
C GLY A 119 -30.42 37.65 -56.35
N MET A 120 -31.11 37.73 -57.47
CA MET A 120 -30.62 37.35 -58.76
C MET A 120 -30.74 38.52 -59.74
N GLY A 121 -29.97 38.51 -60.81
CA GLY A 121 -30.06 39.51 -61.85
C GLY A 121 -29.39 39.04 -63.13
N PHE A 122 -29.84 39.59 -64.20
CA PHE A 122 -29.22 39.47 -65.52
C PHE A 122 -28.61 40.79 -65.91
N VAL A 123 -27.34 40.79 -66.28
CA VAL A 123 -26.60 41.97 -66.70
C VAL A 123 -26.31 41.84 -68.18
N TYR A 124 -26.81 42.81 -68.99
CA TYR A 124 -26.63 42.85 -70.41
C TYR A 124 -25.26 43.45 -70.84
N PRO A 125 -24.82 43.21 -72.10
CA PRO A 125 -23.53 43.68 -72.55
C PRO A 125 -23.40 45.23 -72.58
N ASP A 126 -24.52 45.95 -72.62
CA ASP A 126 -24.62 47.41 -72.56
C ASP A 126 -24.56 47.99 -71.12
N GLY A 127 -24.43 47.13 -70.13
CA GLY A 127 -24.42 47.51 -68.70
C GLY A 127 -25.80 47.70 -68.10
N THR A 128 -26.89 47.54 -68.85
CA THR A 128 -28.23 47.52 -68.28
C THR A 128 -28.47 46.18 -67.51
N SER A 129 -29.40 46.13 -66.56
CA SER A 129 -29.65 44.95 -65.82
C SER A 129 -31.11 44.76 -65.37
N VAL A 130 -31.55 43.55 -65.30
CA VAL A 130 -32.77 43.10 -64.58
C VAL A 130 -32.38 42.52 -63.30
N ARG A 131 -32.86 43.03 -62.15
CA ARG A 131 -32.51 42.58 -60.84
C ARG A 131 -33.77 42.29 -59.99
N VAL A 132 -33.75 41.17 -59.29
CA VAL A 132 -34.81 40.80 -58.36
C VAL A 132 -34.21 40.51 -56.99
N ARG A 133 -34.96 40.84 -55.99
CA ARG A 133 -34.52 40.59 -54.58
C ARG A 133 -35.64 39.98 -53.76
N ARG A 134 -35.27 39.03 -52.93
CA ARG A 134 -36.20 38.37 -52.04
C ARG A 134 -36.89 39.38 -51.09
N GLY A 135 -38.21 39.32 -50.98
CA GLY A 135 -39.01 40.14 -50.09
C GLY A 135 -39.31 41.58 -50.62
N ARG A 136 -38.72 41.97 -51.76
CA ARG A 136 -39.00 43.28 -52.39
C ARG A 136 -39.42 43.21 -53.88
N GLY A 137 -39.42 41.99 -54.46
CA GLY A 137 -39.73 41.77 -55.84
C GLY A 137 -38.68 42.40 -56.80
N ARG A 138 -39.14 42.92 -57.91
CA ARG A 138 -38.27 43.59 -58.90
C ARG A 138 -37.65 44.84 -58.31
N VAL A 139 -36.33 44.98 -58.39
CA VAL A 139 -35.59 46.16 -58.01
C VAL A 139 -35.31 46.92 -59.34
N SER A 140 -35.60 48.18 -59.35
CA SER A 140 -35.46 49.11 -60.54
C SER A 140 -34.26 48.76 -61.41
N SER A 141 -34.49 48.83 -62.71
CA SER A 141 -33.48 48.66 -63.76
C SER A 141 -32.75 49.98 -64.08
N GLU A 142 -32.10 50.56 -63.06
CA GLU A 142 -31.20 51.69 -63.37
C GLU A 142 -29.97 51.17 -64.15
N PRO A 143 -29.56 51.94 -65.22
CA PRO A 143 -28.36 51.58 -65.95
C PRO A 143 -27.15 51.61 -64.99
N LEU A 144 -26.48 50.49 -64.87
CA LEU A 144 -25.18 50.39 -64.17
C LEU A 144 -24.02 50.83 -65.13
N SER A 145 -24.35 51.40 -66.27
CA SER A 145 -23.42 51.78 -67.35
C SER A 145 -22.30 52.74 -66.92
N ASN A 146 -22.46 53.43 -65.80
CA ASN A 146 -21.43 54.32 -65.26
C ASN A 146 -20.65 53.70 -64.10
N ASN A 147 -20.93 52.45 -63.73
CA ASN A 147 -20.19 51.79 -62.68
C ASN A 147 -19.03 51.00 -63.26
N LEU A 148 -17.82 51.46 -63.00
CA LEU A 148 -16.58 50.84 -63.45
C LEU A 148 -16.46 49.35 -63.05
N GLU A 149 -17.01 48.97 -61.91
CA GLU A 149 -17.05 47.57 -61.43
C GLU A 149 -17.95 46.72 -62.34
N THR A 150 -19.08 47.22 -62.78
CA THR A 150 -19.97 46.48 -63.68
C THR A 150 -19.32 46.24 -65.03
N LEU A 151 -18.66 47.26 -65.58
CA LEU A 151 -17.93 47.13 -66.83
C LEU A 151 -16.79 46.14 -66.77
N ARG A 152 -16.01 46.15 -65.66
CA ARG A 152 -14.98 45.18 -65.43
C ARG A 152 -15.57 43.76 -65.27
N ALA A 153 -16.71 43.64 -64.62
CA ALA A 153 -17.41 42.36 -64.43
C ALA A 153 -17.88 41.77 -65.79
N ILE A 154 -18.36 42.62 -66.69
CA ILE A 154 -18.75 42.21 -68.06
C ILE A 154 -17.53 41.75 -68.86
N GLU A 155 -16.43 42.52 -68.83
CA GLU A 155 -15.17 42.15 -69.48
C GLU A 155 -14.60 40.82 -68.97
N GLU A 156 -14.66 40.57 -67.64
CA GLU A 156 -14.21 39.31 -67.05
C GLU A 156 -15.14 38.15 -67.42
N ALA A 157 -16.45 38.36 -67.45
CA ALA A 157 -17.43 37.38 -67.90
C ALA A 157 -17.25 36.98 -69.36
N ARG A 158 -16.86 37.95 -70.27
CA ARG A 158 -16.55 37.70 -71.69
C ARG A 158 -15.37 36.75 -71.92
N LYS A 159 -14.49 36.56 -70.89
CA LYS A 159 -13.33 35.66 -71.00
C LYS A 159 -13.67 34.25 -70.53
N ARG A 160 -14.89 33.96 -70.01
CA ARG A 160 -15.27 32.74 -69.38
C ARG A 160 -16.51 32.09 -70.03
N PHE A 161 -16.58 30.77 -69.98
CA PHE A 161 -17.68 29.99 -70.51
C PHE A 161 -18.46 29.21 -69.43
N GLN A 162 -17.91 29.22 -68.23
CA GLN A 162 -18.53 28.47 -67.13
C GLN A 162 -18.83 29.36 -65.92
N PRO A 163 -19.82 29.03 -65.12
CA PRO A 163 -20.14 29.78 -63.94
C PRO A 163 -18.93 29.84 -62.95
N TYR A 164 -18.71 31.01 -62.41
CA TYR A 164 -17.62 31.25 -61.45
C TYR A 164 -18.05 32.14 -60.30
N TRP A 165 -17.45 31.93 -59.12
CA TRP A 165 -17.64 32.78 -57.95
C TRP A 165 -16.68 33.97 -58.05
N GLU A 166 -17.19 35.17 -57.71
CA GLU A 166 -16.45 36.43 -57.75
C GLU A 166 -15.95 36.81 -56.33
N HIS A 167 -15.06 37.79 -56.28
CA HIS A 167 -14.66 38.43 -55.05
C HIS A 167 -15.88 39.01 -54.31
N PRO A 168 -15.85 39.03 -52.93
CA PRO A 168 -16.88 39.73 -52.17
C PRO A 168 -17.00 41.19 -52.59
N ILE A 169 -18.23 41.68 -52.65
CA ILE A 169 -18.53 43.07 -53.13
C ILE A 169 -19.37 43.76 -52.06
N TRP A 170 -18.97 44.96 -51.67
CA TRP A 170 -19.77 45.84 -50.85
C TRP A 170 -20.82 46.57 -51.68
N LEU A 171 -22.08 46.54 -51.28
CA LEU A 171 -23.18 47.26 -51.88
C LEU A 171 -23.61 48.43 -50.99
N PRO A 172 -23.11 49.68 -51.21
CA PRO A 172 -23.39 50.83 -50.34
C PRO A 172 -24.86 51.14 -50.22
N SER A 173 -25.61 51.04 -51.33
CA SER A 173 -27.06 51.32 -51.39
C SER A 173 -27.90 50.39 -50.51
N LEU A 174 -27.35 49.19 -50.12
CA LEU A 174 -28.02 48.18 -49.33
C LEU A 174 -27.38 47.99 -47.97
N GLY A 175 -26.20 48.55 -47.79
CA GLY A 175 -25.45 48.33 -46.53
C GLY A 175 -25.04 46.86 -46.27
N VAL A 176 -24.80 46.08 -47.33
CA VAL A 176 -24.47 44.65 -47.24
C VAL A 176 -23.29 44.28 -48.13
N THR A 177 -22.47 43.36 -47.65
CA THR A 177 -21.49 42.67 -48.51
C THR A 177 -22.12 41.39 -49.05
N ILE A 178 -21.91 41.16 -50.33
CA ILE A 178 -22.38 39.95 -51.02
C ILE A 178 -21.20 39.16 -51.57
N ILE A 179 -21.37 37.84 -51.62
CA ILE A 179 -20.62 36.93 -52.49
C ILE A 179 -21.54 36.53 -53.65
N SER A 180 -21.07 36.55 -54.89
CA SER A 180 -21.90 36.22 -56.02
C SER A 180 -21.26 35.21 -56.94
N ILE A 181 -22.13 34.37 -57.52
CA ILE A 181 -21.77 33.51 -58.63
C ILE A 181 -22.28 34.17 -59.93
N ARG A 182 -21.44 34.17 -60.91
CA ARG A 182 -21.72 34.73 -62.22
C ARG A 182 -21.68 33.64 -63.27
N SER A 183 -22.69 33.55 -64.12
CA SER A 183 -22.74 32.65 -65.26
C SER A 183 -22.82 33.42 -66.56
N PRO A 184 -21.75 33.44 -67.37
CA PRO A 184 -21.77 34.06 -68.72
C PRO A 184 -22.77 33.32 -69.62
N ILE A 185 -23.54 34.08 -70.42
CA ILE A 185 -24.51 33.57 -71.38
C ILE A 185 -24.02 33.86 -72.76
N TRP A 186 -23.94 32.84 -73.60
CA TRP A 186 -23.43 32.88 -74.94
C TRP A 186 -24.46 32.32 -75.93
N GLU A 187 -24.62 32.98 -77.09
CA GLU A 187 -25.37 32.46 -78.22
C GLU A 187 -24.41 32.26 -79.35
N GLY A 188 -23.94 31.03 -79.57
CA GLY A 188 -22.79 30.79 -80.43
C GLY A 188 -21.54 31.52 -79.95
N GLU A 189 -20.96 32.40 -80.71
CA GLU A 189 -19.80 33.23 -80.31
C GLU A 189 -20.19 34.61 -79.74
N THR A 190 -21.48 34.92 -79.70
CA THR A 190 -21.95 36.20 -79.21
C THR A 190 -22.25 36.22 -77.74
N PHE A 191 -21.57 37.07 -76.98
CA PHE A 191 -21.85 37.25 -75.54
C PHE A 191 -23.17 38.02 -75.37
N ARG A 192 -24.17 37.37 -74.75
CA ARG A 192 -25.51 37.91 -74.52
C ARG A 192 -25.69 38.58 -73.17
N GLY A 193 -24.75 38.36 -72.24
CA GLY A 193 -24.79 38.90 -70.92
C GLY A 193 -24.33 37.93 -69.86
N MET A 194 -24.62 38.18 -68.61
CA MET A 194 -24.31 37.27 -67.50
C MET A 194 -25.46 37.20 -66.48
N LEU A 195 -25.76 36.02 -66.07
CA LEU A 195 -26.63 35.74 -64.90
C LEU A 195 -25.83 35.86 -63.62
N VAL A 196 -26.36 36.51 -62.59
CA VAL A 196 -25.72 36.74 -61.30
C VAL A 196 -26.66 36.28 -60.20
N ALA A 197 -26.18 35.44 -59.28
CA ALA A 197 -26.90 35.13 -58.07
C ALA A 197 -26.02 35.47 -56.85
N ALA A 198 -26.61 36.09 -55.85
CA ALA A 198 -25.88 36.65 -54.69
C ALA A 198 -26.39 36.11 -53.35
N VAL A 199 -25.43 35.92 -52.43
CA VAL A 199 -25.66 35.59 -51.01
C VAL A 199 -25.06 36.70 -50.16
N THR A 200 -25.72 37.12 -49.09
CA THR A 200 -25.17 38.11 -48.17
C THR A 200 -24.26 37.49 -47.14
N VAL A 201 -23.17 38.14 -46.83
CA VAL A 201 -22.22 37.77 -45.79
C VAL A 201 -22.91 37.66 -44.41
N ASN A 202 -23.85 38.57 -44.13
CA ASN A 202 -24.62 38.53 -42.86
C ASN A 202 -25.53 37.28 -42.77
N ALA A 203 -26.12 36.81 -43.89
CA ALA A 203 -26.93 35.60 -43.90
C ALA A 203 -26.07 34.35 -43.68
N LEU A 204 -24.86 34.32 -44.26
CA LEU A 204 -23.89 33.25 -44.01
C LEU A 204 -23.41 33.23 -42.55
N SER A 205 -23.10 34.41 -41.98
CA SER A 205 -22.67 34.55 -40.59
C SER A 205 -23.77 34.08 -39.61
N ARG A 206 -25.03 34.48 -39.81
CA ARG A 206 -26.17 33.99 -39.02
C ARG A 206 -26.34 32.47 -39.12
N PHE A 207 -26.17 31.93 -40.28
CA PHE A 207 -26.28 30.49 -40.48
C PHE A 207 -25.20 29.74 -39.71
N ILE A 208 -23.94 30.16 -39.80
CA ILE A 208 -22.80 29.55 -39.11
C ILE A 208 -22.92 29.72 -37.60
N ALA A 209 -23.40 30.87 -37.11
CA ALA A 209 -23.60 31.09 -35.68
C ALA A 209 -24.73 30.22 -35.07
N ARG A 210 -25.76 29.89 -35.88
CA ARG A 210 -26.93 29.10 -35.40
C ARG A 210 -26.83 27.61 -35.68
N SER A 211 -25.95 27.22 -36.59
CA SER A 211 -25.77 25.80 -36.93
C SER A 211 -25.01 25.08 -35.84
N GLY A 212 -25.67 24.13 -35.12
CA GLY A 212 -24.88 23.26 -34.43
C GLY A 212 -25.23 22.51 -33.22
N ALA A 213 -25.17 21.20 -33.36
CA ALA A 213 -25.19 20.19 -32.32
C ALA A 213 -23.78 19.86 -31.77
N VAL A 214 -22.76 20.69 -31.98
CA VAL A 214 -21.38 20.42 -31.55
C VAL A 214 -20.98 21.34 -30.41
N PRO A 215 -20.41 20.86 -29.32
CA PRO A 215 -20.03 21.65 -28.13
C PRO A 215 -19.12 22.86 -28.38
N LEU A 216 -18.43 22.92 -29.51
CA LEU A 216 -17.53 24.01 -29.94
C LEU A 216 -18.23 25.04 -30.82
N ALA A 217 -19.56 25.18 -30.71
CA ALA A 217 -20.38 25.92 -31.66
C ALA A 217 -20.14 27.42 -31.69
N ASP A 218 -19.68 28.02 -30.62
CA ASP A 218 -19.62 29.48 -30.48
C ASP A 218 -18.39 30.13 -31.16
N ASN A 219 -17.36 29.35 -31.41
CA ASN A 219 -16.06 29.86 -31.87
C ASN A 219 -15.73 29.44 -33.31
N ARG A 220 -16.74 29.54 -34.21
CA ARG A 220 -16.63 29.18 -35.62
C ARG A 220 -16.30 30.38 -36.47
N PHE A 221 -15.48 30.18 -37.49
CA PHE A 221 -15.14 31.21 -38.44
C PHE A 221 -15.02 30.67 -39.88
N VAL A 222 -15.30 31.54 -40.82
CA VAL A 222 -14.98 31.34 -42.24
C VAL A 222 -14.25 32.60 -42.73
N LEU A 223 -13.03 32.42 -43.23
CA LEU A 223 -12.25 33.49 -43.82
C LEU A 223 -12.31 33.39 -45.36
N TYR A 224 -12.22 34.52 -46.01
CA TYR A 224 -11.94 34.63 -47.41
C TYR A 224 -10.45 34.86 -47.62
N GLY A 225 -9.78 33.90 -48.22
CA GLY A 225 -8.34 33.83 -48.18
C GLY A 225 -7.82 33.60 -46.78
N ARG A 226 -6.89 34.45 -46.36
CA ARG A 226 -6.21 34.31 -45.08
C ARG A 226 -6.59 35.39 -44.07
N ASP A 227 -6.83 36.61 -44.53
CA ASP A 227 -6.82 37.78 -43.66
C ASP A 227 -8.19 38.43 -43.45
N HIS A 228 -9.19 38.07 -44.25
CA HIS A 228 -10.50 38.69 -44.20
C HIS A 228 -11.58 37.76 -43.68
N VAL A 229 -12.44 38.23 -42.79
CA VAL A 229 -13.50 37.40 -42.19
C VAL A 229 -14.74 37.46 -43.08
N LEU A 230 -15.11 36.28 -43.63
CA LEU A 230 -16.32 36.11 -44.42
C LEU A 230 -17.54 35.82 -43.55
N ALA A 231 -17.39 35.00 -42.51
CA ALA A 231 -18.46 34.69 -41.58
C ALA A 231 -17.92 34.45 -40.18
N HIS A 232 -18.54 35.11 -39.22
CA HIS A 232 -18.28 34.97 -37.77
C HIS A 232 -19.51 35.49 -37.01
N ARG A 233 -19.72 35.01 -35.78
CA ARG A 233 -20.86 35.42 -34.93
C ARG A 233 -20.94 36.94 -34.74
N ASN A 234 -19.80 37.61 -34.59
CA ASN A 234 -19.74 39.05 -34.40
C ASN A 234 -20.13 39.84 -35.68
N MET A 235 -20.11 39.20 -36.85
CA MET A 235 -20.52 39.79 -38.12
C MET A 235 -22.05 40.01 -38.23
N GLU A 236 -22.85 39.37 -37.36
CA GLU A 236 -24.31 39.53 -37.35
C GLU A 236 -24.73 40.94 -36.88
N LYS A 237 -24.05 41.46 -35.87
CA LYS A 237 -24.41 42.73 -35.20
C LYS A 237 -23.38 43.84 -35.33
N GLY A 238 -22.18 43.53 -35.86
CA GLY A 238 -21.09 44.48 -35.92
C GLY A 238 -21.28 45.51 -37.04
N GLN A 239 -21.04 46.78 -36.74
CA GLN A 239 -20.89 47.85 -37.73
C GLN A 239 -19.40 47.92 -38.07
N PHE A 240 -19.03 47.31 -39.18
CA PHE A 240 -17.65 47.36 -39.70
C PHE A 240 -17.54 48.47 -40.74
N LYS A 241 -16.41 49.14 -40.77
CA LYS A 241 -16.09 50.07 -41.88
C LYS A 241 -15.93 49.25 -43.15
N ARG A 242 -16.89 49.39 -44.06
CA ARG A 242 -16.91 48.72 -45.38
C ARG A 242 -16.84 49.74 -46.48
N GLN A 243 -15.95 49.49 -47.43
CA GLN A 243 -15.77 50.33 -48.61
C GLN A 243 -15.72 49.40 -49.84
N ALA A 244 -15.77 49.95 -50.99
CA ALA A 244 -15.77 49.19 -52.26
C ALA A 244 -14.48 48.36 -52.40
N ASP A 245 -13.37 48.91 -51.97
CA ASP A 245 -12.05 48.27 -51.97
C ASP A 245 -11.80 47.37 -50.77
N ILE A 246 -12.58 47.53 -49.66
CA ILE A 246 -12.50 46.75 -48.44
C ILE A 246 -13.90 46.18 -48.07
N PRO A 247 -14.37 45.16 -48.80
CA PRO A 247 -15.73 44.64 -48.63
C PRO A 247 -15.91 43.76 -47.41
N LEU A 248 -14.81 43.23 -46.85
CA LEU A 248 -14.80 42.35 -45.67
C LEU A 248 -13.87 42.92 -44.59
N PRO A 249 -14.21 42.76 -43.30
CA PRO A 249 -13.32 43.17 -42.23
C PRO A 249 -12.10 42.28 -42.14
N ALA A 250 -10.98 42.84 -41.71
CA ALA A 250 -9.81 42.09 -41.30
C ALA A 250 -10.06 41.32 -39.99
N LEU A 251 -9.20 40.36 -39.65
CA LEU A 251 -9.31 39.55 -38.42
C LEU A 251 -9.40 40.41 -37.16
N GLU A 252 -8.59 41.49 -37.11
CA GLU A 252 -8.52 42.39 -35.94
C GLU A 252 -9.77 43.27 -35.80
N GLU A 253 -10.49 43.51 -36.88
CA GLU A 253 -11.65 44.41 -36.92
C GLU A 253 -12.95 43.73 -36.47
N VAL A 254 -12.98 42.38 -36.41
CA VAL A 254 -14.18 41.62 -36.07
C VAL A 254 -14.50 41.67 -34.56
N GLY A 255 -13.59 42.21 -33.75
CA GLY A 255 -13.80 42.34 -32.31
C GLY A 255 -13.72 41.00 -31.55
N ASP A 256 -12.99 40.05 -32.09
CA ASP A 256 -12.67 38.79 -31.43
C ASP A 256 -11.16 38.74 -31.15
N PRO A 257 -10.75 38.90 -29.90
CA PRO A 257 -9.33 39.01 -29.54
C PRO A 257 -8.56 37.69 -29.73
N VAL A 258 -9.25 36.55 -29.75
CA VAL A 258 -8.67 35.22 -29.95
C VAL A 258 -8.48 35.00 -31.47
N LEU A 259 -9.54 35.19 -32.25
CA LEU A 259 -9.49 35.03 -33.71
C LEU A 259 -8.45 35.96 -34.35
N ALA A 260 -8.32 37.20 -33.87
CA ALA A 260 -7.33 38.17 -34.31
C ALA A 260 -5.89 37.67 -34.28
N LYS A 261 -5.60 36.71 -33.42
CA LYS A 261 -4.26 36.12 -33.24
C LYS A 261 -4.04 34.82 -34.01
N LEU A 262 -5.01 34.36 -34.81
CA LEU A 262 -4.97 33.10 -35.55
C LEU A 262 -3.63 32.83 -36.27
N TRP A 263 -3.08 33.87 -36.94
CA TRP A 263 -1.85 33.74 -37.71
C TRP A 263 -0.60 34.28 -37.03
N ASN A 264 -0.70 34.67 -35.74
CA ASN A 264 0.46 35.13 -35.00
C ASN A 264 1.42 33.94 -34.77
N THR A 265 2.71 34.17 -35.04
CA THR A 265 3.75 33.15 -34.87
C THR A 265 4.33 33.13 -33.46
N GLN A 266 4.17 34.22 -32.69
CA GLN A 266 4.60 34.29 -31.32
C GLN A 266 3.72 33.37 -30.43
N ASN A 267 4.33 32.54 -29.58
CA ASN A 267 3.63 31.59 -28.69
C ASN A 267 2.87 30.46 -29.40
N ARG A 268 3.10 30.28 -30.71
CA ARG A 268 2.51 29.18 -31.47
C ARG A 268 3.18 27.85 -31.06
N ARG A 269 2.38 26.83 -30.75
CA ARG A 269 2.83 25.48 -30.40
C ARG A 269 2.25 24.46 -31.38
N ARG A 270 3.00 23.40 -31.62
CA ARG A 270 2.51 22.28 -32.43
C ARG A 270 1.44 21.52 -31.61
N LEU A 271 0.36 21.15 -32.28
CA LEU A 271 -0.64 20.27 -31.69
C LEU A 271 -0.05 18.89 -31.41
N LEU A 272 -0.38 18.33 -30.25
CA LEU A 272 -0.01 16.98 -29.86
C LEU A 272 -1.00 15.91 -30.34
N ILE A 273 -2.06 16.33 -31.07
CA ILE A 273 -3.07 15.47 -31.69
C ILE A 273 -2.79 15.33 -33.18
N ARG A 274 -3.13 14.18 -33.75
CA ARG A 274 -2.98 13.91 -35.17
C ARG A 274 -4.31 14.21 -35.86
N LEU A 275 -4.34 15.25 -36.71
CA LEU A 275 -5.49 15.63 -37.50
C LEU A 275 -5.46 14.94 -38.87
N ASP A 276 -6.60 14.96 -39.59
CA ASP A 276 -6.71 14.51 -40.99
C ASP A 276 -5.74 15.28 -41.92
N GLU A 277 -5.33 14.65 -43.01
CA GLU A 277 -4.29 15.19 -43.92
C GLU A 277 -4.62 16.59 -44.46
N ASN A 278 -5.90 16.89 -44.63
CA ASN A 278 -6.38 18.18 -45.15
C ASN A 278 -6.75 19.18 -44.04
N THR A 279 -6.70 18.76 -42.78
CA THR A 279 -7.00 19.60 -41.61
C THR A 279 -5.71 20.10 -40.99
N ARG A 280 -5.59 21.40 -40.83
CA ARG A 280 -4.44 22.04 -40.18
C ARG A 280 -4.86 22.58 -38.81
N GLY A 281 -3.91 22.63 -37.90
CA GLY A 281 -4.16 23.20 -36.59
C GLY A 281 -2.88 23.53 -35.83
N HIS A 282 -3.05 24.38 -34.82
CA HIS A 282 -1.99 24.76 -33.90
C HIS A 282 -2.58 25.19 -32.56
N ALA A 283 -1.80 25.11 -31.52
CA ALA A 283 -2.12 25.70 -30.24
C ALA A 283 -1.40 27.02 -30.06
N MET A 284 -2.01 27.91 -29.28
CA MET A 284 -1.45 29.23 -29.00
C MET A 284 -1.75 29.65 -27.56
N LEU A 285 -0.77 30.25 -26.91
CA LEU A 285 -0.97 30.85 -25.60
C LEU A 285 -1.41 32.32 -25.77
N ILE A 286 -2.64 32.63 -25.36
CA ILE A 286 -3.24 33.96 -25.44
C ILE A 286 -3.66 34.38 -24.04
N ASN A 287 -3.10 35.48 -23.53
CA ASN A 287 -3.37 36.01 -22.17
C ASN A 287 -3.17 34.98 -21.02
N GLY A 288 -2.23 34.06 -21.20
CA GLY A 288 -1.98 33.00 -20.21
C GLY A 288 -2.84 31.73 -20.37
N GLU A 289 -3.77 31.73 -21.32
CA GLU A 289 -4.65 30.60 -21.60
C GLU A 289 -4.27 29.93 -22.93
N ASN A 290 -4.44 28.61 -23.00
CA ASN A 290 -4.16 27.80 -24.17
C ASN A 290 -5.40 27.72 -25.05
N TYR A 291 -5.28 28.22 -26.30
CA TYR A 291 -6.29 28.07 -27.33
C TYR A 291 -5.80 27.13 -28.42
N ILE A 292 -6.71 26.36 -28.98
CA ILE A 292 -6.45 25.44 -30.09
C ILE A 292 -7.24 25.95 -31.31
N PHE A 293 -6.53 26.17 -32.40
CA PHE A 293 -7.11 26.52 -33.71
C PHE A 293 -7.05 25.30 -34.62
N ILE A 294 -8.18 25.00 -35.28
CA ILE A 294 -8.29 23.90 -36.24
C ILE A 294 -9.07 24.40 -37.43
N TYR A 295 -8.51 24.24 -38.61
CA TYR A 295 -9.08 24.82 -39.83
C TYR A 295 -8.74 23.99 -41.07
N ARG A 296 -9.56 24.13 -42.10
CA ARG A 296 -9.41 23.48 -43.41
C ARG A 296 -9.70 24.46 -44.53
N GLU A 297 -8.98 24.34 -45.65
CA GLU A 297 -9.22 25.10 -46.83
C GLU A 297 -10.34 24.48 -47.67
N LEU A 298 -11.29 25.31 -48.10
CA LEU A 298 -12.40 24.95 -48.97
C LEU A 298 -12.29 25.75 -50.26
N THR A 299 -11.99 25.09 -51.36
CA THR A 299 -11.84 25.69 -52.69
C THR A 299 -13.15 25.66 -53.49
N GLY A 300 -13.25 26.47 -54.55
CA GLY A 300 -14.36 26.47 -55.50
C GLY A 300 -15.51 27.42 -55.18
N PHE A 301 -15.34 28.34 -54.20
CA PHE A 301 -16.33 29.35 -53.84
C PHE A 301 -15.79 30.79 -53.93
N GLY A 302 -14.78 30.99 -54.72
CA GLY A 302 -14.17 32.30 -55.00
C GLY A 302 -12.81 32.16 -55.64
N PRO A 303 -12.21 33.28 -56.11
CA PRO A 303 -10.85 33.32 -56.59
C PRO A 303 -9.81 32.94 -55.52
N GLN A 304 -10.15 33.17 -54.24
CA GLN A 304 -9.35 32.73 -53.08
C GLN A 304 -10.06 31.60 -52.37
N PRO A 305 -9.32 30.62 -51.78
CA PRO A 305 -9.92 29.55 -50.97
C PRO A 305 -10.58 30.14 -49.72
N LEU A 306 -11.65 29.49 -49.25
CA LEU A 306 -12.22 29.79 -47.95
C LEU A 306 -11.46 29.00 -46.87
N THR A 307 -11.03 29.68 -45.82
CA THR A 307 -10.50 28.98 -44.62
C THR A 307 -11.63 28.81 -43.61
N VAL A 308 -12.06 27.56 -43.44
CA VAL A 308 -13.17 27.18 -42.55
C VAL A 308 -12.59 26.58 -41.29
N GLY A 309 -12.91 27.14 -40.15
CA GLY A 309 -12.29 26.67 -38.90
C GLY A 309 -13.07 26.99 -37.65
N ILE A 310 -12.53 26.43 -36.59
CA ILE A 310 -12.98 26.62 -35.21
C ILE A 310 -11.77 26.91 -34.32
N TYR A 311 -11.99 27.57 -33.21
CA TYR A 311 -11.02 27.61 -32.13
C TYR A 311 -11.70 27.23 -30.81
N ALA A 312 -10.92 26.70 -29.89
CA ALA A 312 -11.40 26.27 -28.58
C ALA A 312 -10.45 26.75 -27.48
N GLY A 313 -11.01 27.28 -26.43
CA GLY A 313 -10.31 27.72 -25.22
C GLY A 313 -10.50 26.73 -24.04
N PRO A 314 -9.97 27.09 -22.88
CA PRO A 314 -10.07 26.28 -21.67
C PRO A 314 -11.51 26.05 -21.21
N GLU A 315 -12.40 27.03 -21.46
CA GLU A 315 -13.81 26.96 -21.03
C GLU A 315 -14.68 26.06 -21.93
N ASP A 316 -14.19 25.71 -23.12
CA ASP A 316 -14.94 24.96 -24.13
C ASP A 316 -14.92 23.41 -23.87
N GLY A 317 -14.63 22.97 -22.64
CA GLY A 317 -14.64 21.56 -22.24
C GLY A 317 -13.33 20.79 -22.54
N LEU A 318 -12.39 21.38 -23.24
CA LEU A 318 -11.05 20.80 -23.45
C LEU A 318 -10.15 20.92 -22.22
N GLY A 319 -10.50 21.78 -21.24
CA GLY A 319 -9.78 22.00 -19.99
C GLY A 319 -10.19 21.06 -18.85
N ASP A 320 -11.38 20.48 -18.87
CA ASP A 320 -11.96 19.67 -17.78
C ASP A 320 -11.31 18.27 -17.62
N GLU A 321 -10.56 17.83 -18.60
CA GLU A 321 -9.87 16.54 -18.57
C GLU A 321 -8.72 16.51 -17.56
N PHE A 322 -8.01 17.62 -17.40
CA PHE A 322 -6.90 17.71 -16.43
C PHE A 322 -7.36 17.56 -14.97
N PRO A 323 -8.43 18.24 -14.50
CA PRO A 323 -8.98 18.01 -13.17
C PRO A 323 -9.48 16.56 -12.94
N ARG A 324 -10.00 15.89 -13.97
CA ARG A 324 -10.41 14.49 -13.88
C ARG A 324 -9.22 13.55 -13.67
N LEU A 325 -8.13 13.77 -14.42
CA LEU A 325 -6.88 13.02 -14.26
C LEU A 325 -6.24 13.24 -12.89
N VAL A 326 -6.24 14.47 -12.38
CA VAL A 326 -5.76 14.79 -11.03
C VAL A 326 -6.60 14.09 -9.97
N ARG A 327 -7.93 14.10 -10.08
CA ARG A 327 -8.83 13.38 -9.15
C ARG A 327 -8.57 11.87 -9.18
N ALA A 328 -8.39 11.28 -10.35
CA ALA A 328 -8.03 9.87 -10.49
C ALA A 328 -6.66 9.56 -9.85
N GLY A 329 -5.67 10.45 -10.00
CA GLY A 329 -4.37 10.36 -9.34
C GLY A 329 -4.47 10.40 -7.82
N ILE A 330 -5.25 11.33 -7.27
CA ILE A 330 -5.49 11.44 -5.83
C ILE A 330 -6.21 10.19 -5.30
N ALA A 331 -7.23 9.70 -6.00
CA ALA A 331 -7.92 8.47 -5.62
C ALA A 331 -6.96 7.27 -5.57
N GLY A 332 -6.08 7.14 -6.57
CA GLY A 332 -5.03 6.12 -6.59
C GLY A 332 -4.06 6.23 -5.42
N LEU A 333 -3.66 7.45 -5.05
CA LEU A 333 -2.79 7.69 -3.90
C LEU A 333 -3.47 7.28 -2.58
N VAL A 334 -4.75 7.60 -2.41
CA VAL A 334 -5.54 7.19 -1.23
C VAL A 334 -5.58 5.66 -1.11
N VAL A 335 -5.80 4.95 -2.21
CA VAL A 335 -5.78 3.47 -2.21
C VAL A 335 -4.40 2.94 -1.83
N ILE A 336 -3.31 3.51 -2.34
CA ILE A 336 -1.94 3.12 -1.95
C ILE A 336 -1.75 3.28 -0.43
N VAL A 337 -2.16 4.41 0.14
CA VAL A 337 -2.06 4.65 1.60
C VAL A 337 -2.86 3.60 2.38
N ILE A 338 -4.09 3.30 1.97
CA ILE A 338 -4.93 2.26 2.60
C ILE A 338 -4.23 0.89 2.52
N CYS A 339 -3.66 0.54 1.38
CA CYS A 339 -2.92 -0.72 1.20
C CYS A 339 -1.70 -0.81 2.12
N VAL A 340 -0.92 0.26 2.25
CA VAL A 340 0.24 0.31 3.15
C VAL A 340 -0.18 0.16 4.61
N LEU A 341 -1.21 0.89 5.04
CA LEU A 341 -1.74 0.78 6.41
C LEU A 341 -2.27 -0.64 6.69
N SER A 342 -2.96 -1.23 5.72
CA SER A 342 -3.46 -2.61 5.82
C SER A 342 -2.31 -3.63 5.92
N ALA A 343 -1.24 -3.46 5.15
CA ALA A 343 -0.05 -4.31 5.21
C ALA A 343 0.66 -4.21 6.57
N ILE A 344 0.79 -3.00 7.13
CA ILE A 344 1.34 -2.78 8.48
C ILE A 344 0.47 -3.43 9.55
N TYR A 345 -0.85 -3.23 9.46
CA TYR A 345 -1.79 -3.83 10.41
C TYR A 345 -1.72 -5.35 10.39
N LEU A 346 -1.78 -5.97 9.20
CA LEU A 346 -1.74 -7.42 9.04
C LEU A 346 -0.38 -7.99 9.45
N GLY A 347 0.71 -7.34 9.08
CA GLY A 347 2.07 -7.72 9.47
C GLY A 347 2.25 -7.74 10.99
N ARG A 348 1.73 -6.73 11.70
CA ARG A 348 1.76 -6.70 13.17
C ARG A 348 0.90 -7.78 13.79
N ARG A 349 -0.28 -8.04 13.23
CA ARG A 349 -1.22 -9.07 13.68
C ARG A 349 -0.66 -10.49 13.57
N ILE A 350 0.07 -10.78 12.52
CA ILE A 350 0.69 -12.10 12.29
C ILE A 350 1.98 -12.24 13.11
N SER A 351 2.81 -11.21 13.16
CA SER A 351 4.12 -11.30 13.82
C SER A 351 4.06 -11.30 15.35
N ALA A 352 3.06 -10.68 15.96
CA ALA A 352 3.00 -10.59 17.43
C ALA A 352 2.87 -11.96 18.11
N PRO A 353 1.95 -12.86 17.69
CA PRO A 353 1.89 -14.22 18.23
C PRO A 353 3.17 -15.04 18.00
N ILE A 354 3.76 -14.93 16.80
CA ILE A 354 4.99 -15.66 16.46
C ILE A 354 6.15 -15.23 17.36
N ARG A 355 6.28 -13.94 17.63
CA ARG A 355 7.31 -13.43 18.53
C ARG A 355 7.07 -13.89 19.98
N ALA A 356 5.81 -13.91 20.42
CA ALA A 356 5.47 -14.38 21.74
C ALA A 356 5.77 -15.89 21.89
N LEU A 357 5.49 -16.69 20.86
CA LEU A 357 5.88 -18.10 20.79
C LEU A 357 7.40 -18.27 20.89
N ALA A 358 8.16 -17.52 20.09
CA ALA A 358 9.62 -17.58 20.10
C ALA A 358 10.21 -17.19 21.46
N ALA A 359 9.72 -16.12 22.08
CA ALA A 359 10.15 -15.68 23.40
C ALA A 359 9.82 -16.72 24.48
N GLY A 360 8.60 -17.27 24.46
CA GLY A 360 8.21 -18.32 25.41
C GLY A 360 9.04 -19.61 25.24
N SER A 361 9.39 -19.98 24.00
CA SER A 361 10.27 -21.12 23.73
C SER A 361 11.69 -20.91 24.28
N THR A 362 12.21 -19.68 24.21
CA THR A 362 13.51 -19.33 24.79
C THR A 362 13.47 -19.48 26.31
N SER A 363 12.42 -18.97 27.00
CA SER A 363 12.26 -19.13 28.44
C SER A 363 12.14 -20.60 28.86
N ILE A 364 11.48 -21.43 28.04
CA ILE A 364 11.44 -22.88 28.28
C ILE A 364 12.84 -23.50 28.15
N ALA A 365 13.62 -23.11 27.15
CA ALA A 365 14.97 -23.61 26.96
C ALA A 365 15.91 -23.20 28.11
N GLU A 366 15.65 -22.07 28.75
CA GLU A 366 16.38 -21.59 29.93
C GLU A 366 15.84 -22.18 31.26
N LEU A 367 14.83 -23.06 31.18
CA LEU A 367 14.14 -23.67 32.36
C LEU A 367 13.49 -22.64 33.30
N ASP A 368 13.18 -21.47 32.80
CA ASP A 368 12.45 -20.44 33.53
C ASP A 368 10.95 -20.52 33.22
N LEU A 369 10.33 -21.61 33.64
CA LEU A 369 8.90 -21.86 33.39
C LEU A 369 7.99 -20.84 34.11
N GLY A 370 8.51 -20.16 35.14
CA GLY A 370 7.78 -19.15 35.90
C GLY A 370 7.47 -17.90 35.03
N GLN A 371 8.38 -17.52 34.14
CA GLN A 371 8.23 -16.37 33.26
C GLN A 371 7.49 -16.68 31.95
N VAL A 372 7.18 -17.91 31.64
CA VAL A 372 6.45 -18.28 30.43
C VAL A 372 5.01 -17.78 30.51
N ILE A 373 4.69 -16.72 29.77
CA ILE A 373 3.36 -16.15 29.74
C ILE A 373 2.45 -17.01 28.86
N ARG A 374 1.24 -17.27 29.33
CA ARG A 374 0.21 -17.94 28.53
C ARG A 374 -0.13 -17.12 27.27
N LEU A 375 -0.02 -17.74 26.12
CA LEU A 375 -0.33 -17.12 24.84
C LEU A 375 -1.83 -16.90 24.71
N LYS A 376 -2.21 -15.71 24.20
CA LYS A 376 -3.61 -15.33 23.97
C LYS A 376 -4.15 -15.99 22.71
N PRO A 377 -5.47 -16.30 22.66
CA PRO A 377 -6.12 -16.80 21.45
C PRO A 377 -5.89 -15.87 20.26
N SER A 378 -5.67 -16.45 19.07
CA SER A 378 -5.52 -15.75 17.81
C SER A 378 -6.80 -15.87 16.97
N ARG A 379 -7.02 -14.89 16.08
CA ARG A 379 -8.11 -14.97 15.08
C ARG A 379 -7.72 -15.81 13.85
N LEU A 380 -6.45 -16.12 13.69
CA LEU A 380 -5.95 -16.98 12.64
C LEU A 380 -5.82 -18.39 13.21
N ARG A 381 -6.48 -19.33 12.56
CA ARG A 381 -6.61 -20.71 13.03
C ARG A 381 -5.26 -21.37 13.33
N GLU A 382 -4.31 -21.25 12.41
CA GLU A 382 -2.99 -21.88 12.57
C GLU A 382 -2.20 -21.29 13.75
N LEU A 383 -2.37 -19.99 13.99
CA LEU A 383 -1.73 -19.33 15.14
C LEU A 383 -2.45 -19.63 16.45
N ASP A 384 -3.75 -19.84 16.40
CA ASP A 384 -4.56 -20.25 17.55
C ASP A 384 -4.23 -21.68 17.96
N ASP A 385 -4.21 -22.60 17.02
CA ASP A 385 -3.81 -23.99 17.22
C ASP A 385 -2.38 -24.08 17.79
N ALA A 386 -1.46 -23.27 17.29
CA ALA A 386 -0.08 -23.19 17.78
C ALA A 386 -0.01 -22.63 19.22
N ALA A 387 -0.79 -21.58 19.52
CA ALA A 387 -0.85 -21.02 20.87
C ALA A 387 -1.43 -22.01 21.88
N ASP A 388 -2.49 -22.73 21.50
CA ASP A 388 -3.10 -23.75 22.33
C ASP A 388 -2.17 -24.96 22.57
N ALA A 389 -1.47 -25.43 21.53
CA ALA A 389 -0.48 -26.50 21.65
C ALA A 389 0.66 -26.07 22.57
N PHE A 390 1.17 -24.83 22.39
CA PHE A 390 2.21 -24.28 23.27
C PHE A 390 1.75 -24.17 24.73
N ASN A 391 0.53 -23.66 24.97
CA ASN A 391 -0.03 -23.53 26.30
C ASN A 391 -0.20 -24.92 26.99
N ARG A 392 -0.65 -25.93 26.22
CA ARG A 392 -0.75 -27.33 26.74
C ARG A 392 0.62 -27.91 27.08
N MET A 393 1.60 -27.69 26.18
CA MET A 393 2.99 -28.12 26.44
C MET A 393 3.56 -27.46 27.70
N THR A 394 3.40 -26.16 27.83
CA THR A 394 3.90 -25.41 28.99
C THR A 394 3.23 -25.88 30.31
N THR A 395 1.93 -26.15 30.24
CA THR A 395 1.22 -26.72 31.41
C THR A 395 1.78 -28.08 31.78
N GLY A 396 2.01 -28.97 30.81
CA GLY A 396 2.64 -30.26 31.04
C GLY A 396 4.05 -30.15 31.66
N LEU A 397 4.86 -29.23 31.14
CA LEU A 397 6.22 -28.99 31.66
C LEU A 397 6.21 -28.46 33.10
N ARG A 398 5.26 -27.59 33.46
CA ARG A 398 5.09 -27.14 34.87
C ARG A 398 4.73 -28.26 35.83
N TRP A 399 3.93 -29.23 35.38
CA TRP A 399 3.67 -30.43 36.18
C TRP A 399 4.95 -31.24 36.38
N PHE A 400 5.76 -31.40 35.34
CA PHE A 400 7.04 -32.11 35.43
C PHE A 400 8.01 -31.43 36.39
N GLU A 401 8.07 -30.09 36.44
CA GLU A 401 8.92 -29.32 37.36
C GLU A 401 8.64 -29.67 38.85
N THR A 402 7.39 -29.99 39.15
CA THR A 402 6.99 -30.39 40.52
C THR A 402 7.58 -31.74 40.94
N TYR A 403 7.86 -32.62 39.98
CA TYR A 403 8.32 -33.99 40.26
C TYR A 403 9.81 -34.22 39.96
N VAL A 404 10.45 -33.36 39.24
CA VAL A 404 11.88 -33.49 38.86
C VAL A 404 12.64 -32.27 39.35
N PRO A 405 13.69 -32.47 40.21
CA PRO A 405 14.48 -31.36 40.69
C PRO A 405 15.10 -30.54 39.56
N GLN A 406 14.89 -29.20 39.57
CA GLN A 406 15.40 -28.28 38.53
C GLN A 406 16.91 -28.39 38.32
N GLN A 407 17.66 -28.60 39.42
CA GLN A 407 19.12 -28.74 39.35
C GLN A 407 19.55 -29.94 38.53
N LEU A 408 18.81 -31.06 38.61
CA LEU A 408 19.06 -32.24 37.81
C LEU A 408 18.80 -31.96 36.31
N VAL A 409 17.67 -31.30 35.98
CA VAL A 409 17.33 -30.95 34.59
C VAL A 409 18.37 -30.01 34.00
N ARG A 410 18.81 -29.00 34.73
CA ARG A 410 19.88 -28.07 34.29
C ARG A 410 21.18 -28.82 34.01
N ARG A 411 21.57 -29.75 34.85
CA ARG A 411 22.78 -30.58 34.64
C ARG A 411 22.69 -31.47 33.39
N LEU A 412 21.53 -32.10 33.20
CA LEU A 412 21.28 -32.95 32.02
C LEU A 412 21.27 -32.13 30.72
N MET A 413 20.71 -30.93 30.74
CA MET A 413 20.66 -30.05 29.56
C MET A 413 22.01 -29.35 29.26
N ALA A 414 22.87 -29.17 30.26
CA ALA A 414 24.18 -28.56 30.08
C ALA A 414 25.24 -29.52 29.45
N ARG A 415 24.92 -30.81 29.33
CA ARG A 415 25.81 -31.83 28.77
C ARG A 415 25.13 -32.54 27.60
N ASP A 416 25.79 -32.58 26.46
CA ASP A 416 25.33 -33.30 25.25
C ASP A 416 25.47 -34.84 25.37
N THR A 417 26.05 -35.34 26.47
CA THR A 417 26.29 -36.77 26.68
C THR A 417 25.54 -37.28 27.94
N PRO A 418 25.06 -38.54 27.93
CA PRO A 418 24.48 -39.14 29.14
C PRO A 418 25.45 -39.07 30.31
N VAL A 419 24.92 -38.72 31.48
CA VAL A 419 25.73 -38.71 32.72
C VAL A 419 26.06 -40.15 33.07
N GLU A 420 27.31 -40.56 32.96
CA GLU A 420 27.79 -41.83 33.44
C GLU A 420 27.87 -41.82 34.97
N SER A 421 27.62 -42.99 35.61
CA SER A 421 27.73 -43.10 37.04
C SER A 421 29.20 -43.09 37.45
N GLU A 422 29.55 -42.21 38.36
CA GLU A 422 30.92 -42.01 38.82
C GLU A 422 31.04 -42.23 40.32
N ASN A 423 32.18 -42.80 40.76
CA ASN A 423 32.50 -42.92 42.18
C ASN A 423 33.09 -41.59 42.68
N ARG A 424 32.42 -40.98 43.67
CA ARG A 424 32.82 -39.68 44.23
C ARG A 424 32.73 -39.68 45.73
N THR A 425 33.62 -38.98 46.39
CA THR A 425 33.51 -38.73 47.85
C THR A 425 32.49 -37.63 48.08
N ILE A 426 31.40 -37.95 48.73
CA ILE A 426 30.24 -37.05 48.92
C ILE A 426 29.85 -37.00 50.42
N THR A 427 29.20 -35.93 50.83
CA THR A 427 28.59 -35.82 52.14
C THR A 427 27.10 -36.10 52.03
N VAL A 428 26.61 -37.09 52.76
CA VAL A 428 25.21 -37.52 52.77
C VAL A 428 24.58 -37.18 54.11
N MET A 429 23.36 -36.68 54.05
CA MET A 429 22.49 -36.39 55.20
C MET A 429 21.23 -37.23 55.12
N PHE A 430 20.88 -37.90 56.19
CA PHE A 430 19.58 -38.47 56.40
C PHE A 430 18.86 -37.76 57.54
N THR A 431 17.57 -37.52 57.37
CA THR A 431 16.73 -36.95 58.42
C THR A 431 15.52 -37.87 58.67
N ASP A 432 14.99 -37.91 59.87
CA ASP A 432 13.82 -38.71 60.21
C ASP A 432 13.04 -38.03 61.34
N ILE A 433 11.70 -38.20 61.40
CA ILE A 433 10.88 -37.61 62.45
C ILE A 433 10.81 -38.55 63.63
N VAL A 434 11.04 -38.04 64.84
CA VAL A 434 10.98 -38.81 66.07
C VAL A 434 9.57 -39.32 66.33
N GLY A 435 9.38 -40.63 66.32
CA GLY A 435 8.10 -41.26 66.65
C GLY A 435 6.99 -41.05 65.64
N PHE A 436 7.35 -40.81 64.37
CA PHE A 436 6.38 -40.53 63.33
C PHE A 436 5.29 -41.57 63.16
N SER A 437 5.61 -42.89 63.29
CA SER A 437 4.61 -43.94 63.18
C SER A 437 3.52 -43.82 64.29
N THR A 438 3.91 -43.49 65.50
CA THR A 438 2.96 -43.25 66.61
C THR A 438 2.18 -41.93 66.40
N LEU A 439 2.84 -40.89 65.87
CA LEU A 439 2.18 -39.65 65.60
C LEU A 439 1.12 -39.79 64.47
N SER A 440 1.45 -40.54 63.44
CA SER A 440 0.57 -40.74 62.26
C SER A 440 -0.63 -41.66 62.59
N GLU A 441 -0.51 -42.56 63.55
CA GLU A 441 -1.64 -43.39 64.02
C GLU A 441 -2.72 -42.57 64.72
N HIS A 442 -2.37 -41.43 65.31
CA HIS A 442 -3.27 -40.63 66.15
C HIS A 442 -3.75 -39.35 65.42
N MET A 443 -3.28 -39.13 64.22
CA MET A 443 -3.62 -37.96 63.42
C MET A 443 -4.42 -38.33 62.16
N PRO A 444 -5.41 -37.49 61.74
CA PRO A 444 -6.05 -37.64 60.42
C PRO A 444 -5.02 -37.60 59.31
N ALA A 445 -5.19 -38.40 58.26
CA ALA A 445 -4.25 -38.47 57.13
C ALA A 445 -3.96 -37.11 56.46
N ALA A 446 -4.97 -36.25 56.37
CA ALA A 446 -4.81 -34.89 55.79
C ALA A 446 -3.92 -33.97 56.67
N GLU A 447 -4.04 -34.09 58.02
CA GLU A 447 -3.21 -33.32 58.95
C GLU A 447 -1.79 -33.89 59.02
N THR A 448 -1.62 -35.20 58.92
CA THR A 448 -0.31 -35.82 58.79
C THR A 448 0.41 -35.36 57.53
N ALA A 449 -0.29 -35.34 56.35
CA ALA A 449 0.28 -34.87 55.11
C ALA A 449 0.63 -33.39 55.18
N ALA A 450 -0.22 -32.55 55.80
CA ALA A 450 0.06 -31.14 55.98
C ALA A 450 1.29 -30.90 56.86
N MET A 451 1.38 -31.60 57.98
CA MET A 451 2.54 -31.54 58.89
C MET A 451 3.83 -31.97 58.19
N LEU A 452 3.80 -33.09 57.44
CA LEU A 452 4.95 -33.54 56.65
C LEU A 452 5.40 -32.50 55.62
N ASN A 453 4.45 -31.89 54.85
CA ASN A 453 4.78 -30.92 53.87
C ASN A 453 5.39 -29.65 54.48
N GLU A 454 4.84 -29.17 55.60
CA GLU A 454 5.42 -28.03 56.35
C GLU A 454 6.83 -28.36 56.86
N HIS A 455 7.03 -29.55 57.40
CA HIS A 455 8.33 -30.02 57.89
C HIS A 455 9.34 -30.18 56.76
N PHE A 456 8.98 -30.85 55.67
CA PHE A 456 9.84 -31.01 54.51
C PHE A 456 10.24 -29.68 53.89
N ALA A 457 9.34 -28.69 53.83
CA ALA A 457 9.67 -27.35 53.33
C ALA A 457 10.80 -26.72 54.15
N ILE A 458 10.78 -26.85 55.49
CA ILE A 458 11.85 -26.32 56.33
C ILE A 458 13.18 -27.00 56.03
N LEU A 459 13.17 -28.34 55.91
CA LEU A 459 14.39 -29.10 55.62
C LEU A 459 14.96 -28.78 54.26
N VAL A 460 14.13 -28.78 53.20
CA VAL A 460 14.53 -28.52 51.83
C VAL A 460 15.12 -27.12 51.70
N ASP A 461 14.45 -26.08 52.23
CA ASP A 461 14.95 -24.71 52.22
C ASP A 461 16.36 -24.61 52.82
N CYS A 462 16.61 -25.28 53.96
CA CYS A 462 17.92 -25.25 54.61
C CYS A 462 18.99 -26.02 53.83
N ILE A 463 18.63 -27.14 53.21
CA ILE A 463 19.52 -28.00 52.42
C ILE A 463 19.93 -27.24 51.12
N GLU A 464 18.93 -26.70 50.41
CA GLU A 464 19.17 -25.99 49.14
C GLU A 464 19.91 -24.66 49.32
N ALA A 465 19.63 -23.92 50.41
CA ALA A 465 20.34 -22.70 50.74
C ALA A 465 21.85 -22.93 50.92
N GLU A 466 22.26 -24.08 51.38
CA GLU A 466 23.65 -24.48 51.51
C GLU A 466 24.15 -25.34 50.31
N GLY A 467 23.43 -25.33 49.18
CA GLY A 467 23.83 -25.98 47.94
C GLY A 467 23.74 -27.50 47.97
N GLY A 468 23.00 -28.09 48.92
CA GLY A 468 22.68 -29.50 48.99
C GLY A 468 21.60 -29.87 47.95
N THR A 469 21.58 -31.12 47.54
CA THR A 469 20.56 -31.69 46.67
C THR A 469 19.72 -32.67 47.45
N VAL A 470 18.41 -32.48 47.48
CA VAL A 470 17.47 -33.48 48.02
C VAL A 470 17.34 -34.60 47.00
N ASP A 471 17.70 -35.81 47.38
CA ASP A 471 17.61 -36.98 46.51
C ASP A 471 16.18 -37.53 46.46
N LYS A 472 15.63 -37.86 47.62
CA LYS A 472 14.27 -38.42 47.75
C LYS A 472 13.71 -38.27 49.14
N TYR A 473 12.41 -38.46 49.26
CA TYR A 473 11.68 -38.66 50.48
C TYR A 473 11.43 -40.18 50.71
N ILE A 474 11.70 -40.69 51.90
CA ILE A 474 11.51 -42.07 52.22
C ILE A 474 10.60 -42.14 53.48
N GLY A 475 9.27 -42.16 53.26
CA GLY A 475 8.31 -41.96 54.32
C GLY A 475 8.39 -40.55 54.90
N ASP A 476 8.78 -40.46 56.17
CA ASP A 476 9.03 -39.23 56.93
C ASP A 476 10.49 -38.75 56.87
N SER A 477 11.35 -39.54 56.21
CA SER A 477 12.78 -39.26 56.08
C SER A 477 13.11 -38.45 54.80
N VAL A 478 14.10 -37.59 54.92
CA VAL A 478 14.70 -36.85 53.73
C VAL A 478 16.13 -37.36 53.60
N MET A 479 16.47 -37.77 52.37
CA MET A 479 17.82 -38.04 51.96
C MET A 479 18.35 -36.87 51.12
N ALA A 480 19.46 -36.26 51.51
CA ALA A 480 20.12 -35.20 50.82
C ALA A 480 21.63 -35.42 50.74
N PHE A 481 22.28 -34.73 49.79
CA PHE A 481 23.71 -34.87 49.60
C PHE A 481 24.36 -33.60 49.08
N TRP A 482 25.66 -33.49 49.31
CA TRP A 482 26.53 -32.44 48.76
C TRP A 482 27.63 -33.12 47.95
N GLU A 483 27.71 -32.77 46.67
CA GLU A 483 28.81 -33.18 45.81
C GLU A 483 30.04 -32.30 46.06
N PRO A 484 31.26 -32.81 45.81
CA PRO A 484 32.45 -31.99 45.86
C PRO A 484 32.37 -30.91 44.75
N ASP A 485 32.85 -29.74 45.10
CA ASP A 485 33.04 -28.63 44.13
C ASP A 485 34.54 -28.36 43.92
N GLU A 486 34.87 -27.26 43.23
CA GLU A 486 36.26 -26.86 42.95
C GLU A 486 37.06 -26.60 44.22
N THR A 487 36.43 -26.39 45.38
CA THR A 487 37.03 -26.16 46.68
C THR A 487 37.23 -27.45 47.49
N GLY A 488 36.73 -28.55 47.01
CA GLY A 488 36.82 -29.87 47.66
C GLY A 488 35.49 -30.42 48.17
N VAL A 489 35.54 -31.25 49.19
CA VAL A 489 34.36 -31.91 49.77
C VAL A 489 33.55 -30.91 50.60
N ASN A 490 32.23 -30.80 50.32
CA ASN A 490 31.34 -29.79 50.88
C ASN A 490 30.78 -30.16 52.28
N VAL A 491 31.66 -30.57 53.21
CA VAL A 491 31.28 -30.96 54.55
C VAL A 491 30.70 -29.79 55.35
N ASP A 492 31.37 -28.68 55.36
CA ASP A 492 30.93 -27.52 56.14
C ASP A 492 29.56 -26.98 55.72
N ARG A 493 29.22 -27.10 54.44
CA ARG A 493 27.88 -26.75 53.94
C ARG A 493 26.81 -27.68 54.51
N ALA A 494 27.07 -29.00 54.56
CA ALA A 494 26.16 -29.96 55.17
C ALA A 494 25.98 -29.70 56.67
N ILE A 495 27.05 -29.37 57.40
CA ILE A 495 27.00 -29.01 58.81
C ILE A 495 26.22 -27.69 59.02
N ARG A 496 26.44 -26.68 58.22
CA ARG A 496 25.65 -25.43 58.28
C ARG A 496 24.17 -25.66 57.98
N ALA A 497 23.84 -26.48 57.00
CA ALA A 497 22.47 -26.89 56.74
C ALA A 497 21.82 -27.54 57.95
N ALA A 498 22.53 -28.50 58.62
CA ALA A 498 22.04 -29.12 59.81
C ALA A 498 21.83 -28.15 61.00
N ARG A 499 22.75 -27.19 61.20
CA ARG A 499 22.57 -26.09 62.18
C ARG A 499 21.34 -25.23 61.85
N GLN A 500 21.14 -24.89 60.61
CA GLN A 500 19.95 -24.10 60.15
C GLN A 500 18.66 -24.88 60.36
N ILE A 501 18.66 -26.19 60.01
CA ILE A 501 17.51 -27.09 60.28
C ILE A 501 17.18 -27.07 61.74
N ARG A 502 18.17 -27.29 62.60
CA ARG A 502 17.95 -27.28 64.05
C ARG A 502 17.30 -26.01 64.53
N ARG A 503 17.86 -24.85 64.17
CA ARG A 503 17.32 -23.53 64.53
C ARG A 503 15.88 -23.37 64.06
N ARG A 504 15.60 -23.59 62.76
CA ARG A 504 14.27 -23.41 62.20
C ARG A 504 13.22 -24.40 62.72
N VAL A 505 13.62 -25.67 62.96
CA VAL A 505 12.71 -26.66 63.56
C VAL A 505 12.39 -26.28 65.00
N THR A 506 13.38 -25.80 65.78
CA THR A 506 13.16 -25.36 67.18
C THR A 506 12.21 -24.15 67.22
N GLU A 507 12.39 -23.17 66.31
CA GLU A 507 11.51 -21.98 66.17
C GLU A 507 10.07 -22.40 65.79
N ASP A 508 9.93 -23.26 64.77
CA ASP A 508 8.65 -23.81 64.36
C ASP A 508 7.95 -24.59 65.43
N ASN A 509 8.67 -25.51 66.12
CA ASN A 509 8.15 -26.30 67.19
C ASN A 509 7.71 -25.43 68.37
N ALA A 510 8.44 -24.39 68.72
CA ALA A 510 8.03 -23.44 69.75
C ALA A 510 6.70 -22.74 69.37
N SER A 511 6.53 -22.43 68.11
CA SER A 511 5.28 -21.84 67.56
C SER A 511 4.13 -22.84 67.59
N ARG A 512 4.37 -24.13 67.18
CA ARG A 512 3.37 -25.19 67.15
C ARG A 512 2.89 -25.54 68.57
N ARG A 513 3.80 -25.61 69.53
CA ARG A 513 3.44 -25.88 70.94
C ARG A 513 2.54 -24.78 71.53
N ARG A 514 2.79 -23.52 71.17
CA ARG A 514 1.94 -22.36 71.57
C ARG A 514 0.50 -22.46 71.12
N ILE A 515 0.26 -23.08 69.99
CA ILE A 515 -1.07 -23.23 69.40
C ILE A 515 -1.64 -24.66 69.55
N GLY A 516 -0.99 -25.51 70.37
CA GLY A 516 -1.46 -26.84 70.60
C GLY A 516 -1.33 -27.84 69.46
N ARG A 517 -0.48 -27.53 68.48
CA ARG A 517 -0.19 -28.42 67.35
C ARG A 517 0.98 -29.37 67.69
N VAL A 518 1.00 -30.50 67.00
CA VAL A 518 2.11 -31.46 67.09
C VAL A 518 3.41 -30.78 66.64
N ALA A 519 4.45 -30.90 67.41
CA ALA A 519 5.78 -30.39 67.22
C ALA A 519 6.75 -31.52 66.85
N PRO A 520 7.03 -31.75 65.52
CA PRO A 520 7.84 -32.91 65.13
C PRO A 520 9.32 -32.62 65.41
N CYS A 521 9.91 -33.45 66.25
CA CYS A 521 11.36 -33.44 66.47
C CYS A 521 12.06 -34.20 65.35
N VAL A 522 13.25 -33.78 64.94
CA VAL A 522 14.00 -34.35 63.81
C VAL A 522 15.31 -34.99 64.31
N ARG A 523 15.66 -36.11 63.71
CA ARG A 523 16.97 -36.79 63.87
C ARG A 523 17.73 -36.59 62.56
N ILE A 524 19.02 -36.32 62.66
CA ILE A 524 19.87 -36.05 61.48
C ILE A 524 21.16 -36.86 61.61
N GLY A 525 21.49 -37.67 60.62
CA GLY A 525 22.75 -38.39 60.50
C GLY A 525 23.55 -37.87 59.28
N ILE A 526 24.81 -37.48 59.48
CA ILE A 526 25.67 -36.98 58.42
C ILE A 526 26.94 -37.85 58.34
N HIS A 527 27.24 -38.31 57.14
CA HIS A 527 28.47 -39.05 56.84
C HIS A 527 29.07 -38.60 55.50
N THR A 528 30.41 -38.60 55.46
CA THR A 528 31.17 -38.31 54.23
C THR A 528 31.99 -39.54 53.86
N GLY A 529 31.86 -39.98 52.63
CA GLY A 529 32.55 -41.12 52.08
C GLY A 529 32.26 -41.37 50.60
N ASP A 530 32.85 -42.41 50.06
CA ASP A 530 32.70 -42.75 48.67
C ASP A 530 31.34 -43.36 48.37
N ALA A 531 30.69 -42.83 47.28
CA ALA A 531 29.46 -43.41 46.76
C ALA A 531 29.45 -43.30 45.24
N LEU A 532 28.75 -44.22 44.59
CA LEU A 532 28.43 -44.13 43.15
C LEU A 532 27.29 -43.15 42.96
N VAL A 533 27.56 -42.06 42.26
CA VAL A 533 26.58 -41.00 41.92
C VAL A 533 26.24 -41.12 40.45
N GLY A 534 24.98 -41.20 40.09
CA GLY A 534 24.59 -41.27 38.68
C GLY A 534 23.21 -41.83 38.42
N ASN A 535 22.97 -42.22 37.19
CA ASN A 535 21.72 -42.77 36.68
C ASN A 535 21.59 -44.25 37.11
N ILE A 536 20.76 -44.51 38.08
CA ILE A 536 20.55 -45.86 38.64
C ILE A 536 19.07 -46.23 38.50
N GLY A 537 18.81 -47.42 37.91
CA GLY A 537 17.44 -47.89 37.71
C GLY A 537 17.28 -48.82 36.52
N ALA A 538 16.06 -49.12 36.19
CA ALA A 538 15.68 -49.92 35.03
C ALA A 538 15.33 -49.04 33.82
N PRO A 539 15.41 -49.56 32.59
CA PRO A 539 14.93 -48.84 31.42
C PRO A 539 13.50 -48.31 31.60
N GLY A 540 13.30 -46.99 31.42
CA GLY A 540 12.02 -46.31 31.61
C GLY A 540 11.74 -45.79 33.04
N ARG A 541 12.58 -46.13 34.03
CA ARG A 541 12.50 -45.63 35.40
C ARG A 541 13.89 -45.48 36.02
N ILE A 542 14.57 -44.46 35.62
CA ILE A 542 15.91 -44.11 36.07
C ILE A 542 15.81 -42.98 37.07
N ASN A 543 16.50 -43.11 38.20
CA ASN A 543 16.67 -42.03 39.18
C ASN A 543 18.14 -41.61 39.17
N TYR A 544 18.40 -40.33 39.19
CA TYR A 544 19.72 -39.81 39.50
C TYR A 544 19.87 -39.83 41.01
N THR A 545 20.67 -40.73 41.54
CA THR A 545 20.77 -41.01 42.98
C THR A 545 22.15 -41.51 43.33
N LEU A 546 22.32 -41.79 44.63
CA LEU A 546 23.55 -42.30 45.24
C LEU A 546 23.38 -43.74 45.68
N VAL A 547 24.40 -44.55 45.47
CA VAL A 547 24.48 -45.88 46.02
C VAL A 547 25.88 -46.13 46.58
N GLY A 548 25.99 -46.58 47.82
CA GLY A 548 27.28 -46.87 48.44
C GLY A 548 27.22 -46.94 49.91
N ASP A 549 28.36 -47.33 50.54
CA ASP A 549 28.50 -47.44 51.97
C ASP A 549 28.19 -46.13 52.71
N ALA A 550 28.62 -44.98 52.10
CA ALA A 550 28.38 -43.67 52.69
C ALA A 550 26.88 -43.39 52.96
N VAL A 551 25.99 -43.82 52.06
CA VAL A 551 24.54 -43.69 52.21
C VAL A 551 24.03 -44.50 53.42
N ASN A 552 24.50 -45.73 53.52
CA ASN A 552 24.11 -46.60 54.61
C ASN A 552 24.60 -46.11 55.96
N VAL A 553 25.83 -45.59 56.03
CA VAL A 553 26.39 -45.03 57.27
C VAL A 553 25.61 -43.81 57.72
N ALA A 554 25.29 -42.90 56.86
CA ALA A 554 24.50 -41.71 57.20
C ALA A 554 23.10 -42.08 57.73
N ALA A 555 22.41 -43.03 57.06
CA ALA A 555 21.11 -43.55 57.55
C ALA A 555 21.22 -44.21 58.94
N ARG A 556 22.30 -44.91 59.17
CA ARG A 556 22.50 -45.58 60.47
C ARG A 556 22.90 -44.64 61.62
N LEU A 557 23.63 -43.55 61.28
CA LEU A 557 23.86 -42.51 62.28
C LEU A 557 22.54 -41.80 62.64
N GLU A 558 21.65 -41.58 61.71
CA GLU A 558 20.29 -41.13 62.03
C GLU A 558 19.60 -42.07 62.97
N GLN A 559 19.60 -43.41 62.70
CA GLN A 559 18.99 -44.43 63.57
C GLN A 559 19.66 -44.50 64.94
N LEU A 560 20.99 -44.37 65.01
CA LEU A 560 21.75 -44.40 66.26
C LEU A 560 21.34 -43.26 67.20
N SER A 561 20.91 -42.14 66.67
CA SER A 561 20.41 -41.00 67.45
C SER A 561 19.16 -41.30 68.28
N LYS A 562 18.51 -42.48 68.06
CA LYS A 562 17.44 -43.02 68.93
C LYS A 562 17.95 -43.38 70.31
N THR A 563 19.20 -43.84 70.40
CA THR A 563 19.80 -44.34 71.59
C THR A 563 20.80 -43.40 72.24
N ILE A 564 21.27 -42.40 71.52
CA ILE A 564 22.35 -41.51 71.97
C ILE A 564 21.86 -40.07 71.94
N GLY A 565 22.34 -39.24 72.84
CA GLY A 565 22.10 -37.83 72.95
C GLY A 565 20.89 -37.42 73.79
N GLN A 566 20.82 -36.15 74.17
CA GLN A 566 19.71 -35.57 74.92
C GLN A 566 18.48 -35.37 74.06
N GLU A 567 17.29 -35.38 74.65
CA GLU A 567 16.07 -35.00 73.93
C GLU A 567 16.10 -33.50 73.54
N SER A 568 16.00 -33.24 72.22
CA SER A 568 15.97 -31.93 71.69
C SER A 568 15.08 -31.91 70.44
N ASP A 569 14.65 -30.70 69.97
CA ASP A 569 13.86 -30.55 68.75
C ASP A 569 14.59 -31.05 67.51
N ALA A 570 15.93 -31.03 67.50
CA ALA A 570 16.75 -31.61 66.44
C ALA A 570 18.01 -32.27 67.01
N LYS A 571 18.13 -33.60 66.82
CA LYS A 571 19.31 -34.39 67.20
C LYS A 571 20.18 -34.60 65.96
N ILE A 572 21.47 -34.19 66.01
CA ILE A 572 22.39 -34.27 64.88
C ILE A 572 23.61 -35.11 65.30
N LEU A 573 23.81 -36.21 64.56
CA LEU A 573 24.99 -37.08 64.72
C LEU A 573 25.83 -37.05 63.44
N ILE A 574 27.12 -36.94 63.58
CA ILE A 574 28.11 -36.81 62.52
C ILE A 574 29.18 -37.87 62.69
N SER A 575 29.62 -38.52 61.59
CA SER A 575 30.72 -39.48 61.66
C SER A 575 32.07 -38.77 61.89
N ASP A 576 33.03 -39.53 62.45
CA ASP A 576 34.42 -39.12 62.60
C ASP A 576 35.06 -38.72 61.21
N ALA A 577 34.75 -39.45 60.15
CA ALA A 577 35.18 -39.13 58.78
C ALA A 577 34.70 -37.71 58.33
N THR A 578 33.45 -37.38 58.64
CA THR A 578 32.89 -36.05 58.36
C THR A 578 33.51 -34.98 59.29
N ALA A 579 33.59 -35.27 60.59
CA ALA A 579 34.17 -34.34 61.57
C ALA A 579 35.66 -34.03 61.30
N ALA A 580 36.40 -35.03 60.79
CA ALA A 580 37.81 -34.87 60.41
C ALA A 580 38.00 -33.87 59.20
N LEU A 581 37.09 -33.85 58.27
CA LEU A 581 37.07 -33.02 57.09
C LEU A 581 36.45 -31.63 57.35
N ALA A 582 35.73 -31.46 58.47
CA ALA A 582 35.14 -30.16 58.81
C ALA A 582 36.19 -29.12 59.15
N GLN A 583 36.10 -27.94 58.49
CA GLN A 583 36.93 -26.78 58.85
C GLN A 583 36.37 -26.03 60.04
N ASP A 584 35.05 -25.94 60.14
CA ASP A 584 34.32 -25.37 61.27
C ASP A 584 33.85 -26.51 62.20
N ARG A 585 34.56 -26.67 63.35
CA ARG A 585 34.27 -27.67 64.39
C ARG A 585 33.49 -27.14 65.57
N ASP A 586 33.00 -25.90 65.45
CA ASP A 586 32.25 -25.31 66.59
C ASP A 586 31.01 -26.13 66.92
N GLY A 587 30.81 -26.35 68.20
CA GLY A 587 29.70 -27.17 68.69
C GLY A 587 29.79 -28.70 68.41
N LEU A 588 30.90 -29.21 67.81
CA LEU A 588 31.13 -30.64 67.61
C LEU A 588 31.71 -31.26 68.87
N VAL A 589 30.99 -32.18 69.50
CA VAL A 589 31.40 -32.89 70.69
C VAL A 589 31.46 -34.41 70.42
N SER A 590 32.58 -35.05 70.76
CA SER A 590 32.72 -36.49 70.56
C SER A 590 31.80 -37.22 71.52
N VAL A 591 31.00 -38.15 71.02
CA VAL A 591 30.04 -38.94 71.77
C VAL A 591 30.58 -40.35 72.07
N GLY A 592 31.66 -40.72 71.42
CA GLY A 592 32.28 -42.02 71.56
C GLY A 592 32.31 -42.83 70.26
N THR A 593 32.62 -44.13 70.41
CA THR A 593 32.77 -45.03 69.26
C THR A 593 31.67 -46.09 69.32
N TYR A 594 30.97 -46.32 68.19
CA TYR A 594 29.82 -47.21 68.14
C TYR A 594 29.94 -48.21 67.00
N GLU A 595 29.52 -49.46 67.29
CA GLU A 595 29.38 -50.41 66.19
C GLU A 595 28.15 -50.11 65.34
N ILE A 596 28.34 -50.10 64.06
CA ILE A 596 27.25 -49.89 63.13
C ILE A 596 26.91 -51.22 62.46
N ARG A 597 25.66 -51.65 62.55
CA ARG A 597 25.17 -52.95 62.07
C ARG A 597 25.52 -53.11 60.56
N GLY A 598 26.27 -54.21 60.22
CA GLY A 598 26.63 -54.60 58.85
C GLY A 598 27.87 -53.91 58.32
N ARG A 599 28.72 -53.38 59.14
CA ARG A 599 30.08 -52.94 58.83
C ARG A 599 31.03 -53.62 59.85
N ASP A 600 32.16 -54.06 59.31
CA ASP A 600 33.22 -54.54 60.18
C ASP A 600 34.00 -53.36 60.80
N GLY A 601 33.87 -53.15 62.09
CA GLY A 601 34.51 -52.10 62.85
C GLY A 601 33.57 -51.03 63.42
N SER A 602 34.10 -50.28 64.34
CA SER A 602 33.40 -49.22 65.06
C SER A 602 33.68 -47.85 64.39
N ILE A 603 32.73 -46.93 64.43
CA ILE A 603 32.84 -45.58 63.91
C ILE A 603 32.80 -44.58 65.04
N GLY A 604 33.71 -43.60 65.02
CA GLY A 604 33.65 -42.47 65.93
C GLY A 604 32.46 -41.57 65.56
N VAL A 605 31.69 -41.18 66.54
CA VAL A 605 30.47 -40.40 66.41
C VAL A 605 30.60 -39.07 67.14
N TRP A 606 30.18 -38.04 66.55
CA TRP A 606 30.15 -36.69 67.07
C TRP A 606 28.72 -36.15 67.07
N SER A 607 28.38 -35.44 68.13
CA SER A 607 27.12 -34.74 68.25
C SER A 607 27.38 -33.24 67.93
N LEU A 608 26.47 -32.65 67.14
CA LEU A 608 26.48 -31.21 66.95
C LEU A 608 25.54 -30.56 67.97
N ASN A 609 26.13 -30.06 69.10
CA ASN A 609 25.37 -29.38 70.14
C ASN A 609 25.20 -27.88 69.83
N GLY A 610 24.05 -27.30 70.25
CA GLY A 610 23.87 -25.85 70.22
C GLY A 610 24.61 -25.17 71.39
N GLU A 611 24.69 -23.87 71.32
CA GLU A 611 25.24 -23.04 72.39
C GLU A 611 24.45 -23.03 73.70
N ASP A 612 23.44 -23.92 73.89
CA ASP A 612 22.62 -23.99 75.05
C ASP A 612 23.22 -25.03 76.05
N GLY A 613 24.28 -24.64 76.75
CA GLY A 613 24.83 -25.52 77.79
C GLY A 613 26.19 -25.11 78.33
N ALA A 614 26.33 -23.91 78.81
CA ALA A 614 27.30 -23.60 79.85
C ALA A 614 26.57 -23.09 81.08
#